data_8ddb4f41cc204073fa6932c34963e102
#
_entry.id   8ddb4f41cc204073fa6932c34963e102
#
_cell.length_a   1.000
_cell.length_b   1.000
_cell.length_c   1.000
_cell.angle_alpha   90.00
_cell.angle_beta   90.00
_cell.angle_gamma   90.00
#
_symmetry.space_group_name_H-M   'P 1'
#
loop_
_entity.id
_entity.type
_entity.pdbx_description
1 polymer ?
#
loop_
_entity_poly.entity_id
_entity_poly.type
_entity_poly.pdbx_seq_one_letter_code
_entity_poly.pdbx_strand_id
1 'polypeptide(L)'
;MNLSLRRSTSALLASSLLLTIGRGATLPFMTIYLSRQYSLSVDLIGYAMTIALTIGVVFSLGFGILADKFDKKRYMLLAITAFASGFIAIPLVNNVTLVVLFFALINCAYSVFAIVLKAWFADNLSSTSKTKIFSINYTMLNIGWTIGPPLGTLLVMQSINLPFWLAAICSAFPMLFIQIWVKRSEKIIATETGSVWSPKVLLQDKALLWFTCSGFLASFVSGAFASCISQYVMVIADGDFAEKVVAVVLPVNAAMVVTLQYSVGRRLNPANIRALMTAGTLCFVIGLVGFIFSGNSLLLWGMSAAVFTVGEIIYAPGEYMLIDHIAPPGMKASYFSAQSLGWLGAAINPLVSGVVLTSLQPSSLFVILALVIIAAWVLMLKGIRARPWGQPALC
;
A
#
# COMPACT_ATOMS: atom_id res chain seq x y z
N MET A 1 16.25 1.68 -22.00
CA MET A 1 16.71 1.23 -20.65
C MET A 1 17.87 0.27 -20.84
N ASN A 2 19.04 0.60 -20.28
CA ASN A 2 20.26 -0.25 -20.37
C ASN A 2 20.01 -1.63 -19.73
N LEU A 3 20.72 -2.66 -20.18
CA LEU A 3 20.53 -4.04 -19.69
C LEU A 3 20.71 -4.15 -18.17
N SER A 4 21.68 -3.43 -17.60
CA SER A 4 21.91 -3.42 -16.15
C SER A 4 20.76 -2.79 -15.36
N LEU A 5 20.18 -1.67 -15.85
CA LEU A 5 19.03 -1.02 -15.23
C LEU A 5 17.78 -1.89 -15.32
N ARG A 6 17.60 -2.62 -16.43
CA ARG A 6 16.52 -3.60 -16.60
C ARG A 6 16.65 -4.73 -15.58
N ARG A 7 17.85 -5.29 -15.38
CA ARG A 7 18.10 -6.32 -14.36
C ARG A 7 17.81 -5.83 -12.95
N SER A 8 18.31 -4.64 -12.60
CA SER A 8 18.02 -4.03 -11.29
C SER A 8 16.52 -3.82 -11.06
N THR A 9 15.81 -3.29 -12.05
CA THR A 9 14.36 -3.07 -11.96
C THR A 9 13.58 -4.39 -11.80
N SER A 10 13.93 -5.43 -12.57
CA SER A 10 13.30 -6.75 -12.46
C SER A 10 13.58 -7.40 -11.09
N ALA A 11 14.80 -7.27 -10.58
CA ALA A 11 15.18 -7.77 -9.25
C ALA A 11 14.36 -7.08 -8.14
N LEU A 12 14.16 -5.77 -8.24
CA LEU A 12 13.36 -5.02 -7.28
C LEU A 12 11.88 -5.35 -7.34
N LEU A 13 11.32 -5.55 -8.53
CA LEU A 13 9.92 -5.99 -8.70
C LEU A 13 9.69 -7.40 -8.14
N ALA A 14 10.61 -8.34 -8.41
CA ALA A 14 10.58 -9.68 -7.83
C ALA A 14 10.71 -9.64 -6.30
N SER A 15 11.58 -8.77 -5.78
CA SER A 15 11.72 -8.56 -4.34
C SER A 15 10.43 -8.04 -3.70
N SER A 16 9.77 -7.08 -4.34
CA SER A 16 8.48 -6.54 -3.89
C SER A 16 7.41 -7.63 -3.82
N LEU A 17 7.33 -8.49 -4.84
CA LEU A 17 6.41 -9.64 -4.86
C LEU A 17 6.69 -10.61 -3.72
N LEU A 18 7.94 -11.08 -3.56
CA LEU A 18 8.29 -12.09 -2.56
C LEU A 18 8.08 -11.59 -1.13
N LEU A 19 8.48 -10.35 -0.82
CA LEU A 19 8.24 -9.75 0.49
C LEU A 19 6.73 -9.61 0.77
N THR A 20 5.94 -9.29 -0.26
CA THR A 20 4.49 -9.18 -0.12
C THR A 20 3.83 -10.55 0.07
N ILE A 21 4.31 -11.62 -0.59
CA ILE A 21 3.85 -13.00 -0.35
C ILE A 21 4.12 -13.38 1.11
N GLY A 22 5.35 -13.16 1.61
CA GLY A 22 5.69 -13.45 3.00
C GLY A 22 4.82 -12.68 3.99
N ARG A 23 4.59 -11.39 3.77
CA ARG A 23 3.71 -10.58 4.61
C ARG A 23 2.24 -11.02 4.52
N GLY A 24 1.75 -11.33 3.34
CA GLY A 24 0.38 -11.81 3.13
C GLY A 24 0.13 -13.17 3.75
N ALA A 25 1.14 -14.04 3.78
CA ALA A 25 1.06 -15.34 4.43
C ALA A 25 1.06 -15.27 5.97
N THR A 26 1.48 -14.15 6.55
CA THR A 26 1.63 -14.02 8.01
C THR A 26 0.64 -13.07 8.64
N LEU A 27 0.36 -11.93 8.01
CA LEU A 27 -0.45 -10.86 8.61
C LEU A 27 -1.85 -11.30 9.04
N PRO A 28 -2.64 -12.04 8.22
CA PRO A 28 -3.96 -12.51 8.63
C PRO A 28 -3.91 -13.52 9.79
N PHE A 29 -2.81 -14.25 9.94
CA PHE A 29 -2.65 -15.31 10.94
C PHE A 29 -2.04 -14.82 12.25
N MET A 30 -1.59 -13.56 12.30
CA MET A 30 -1.03 -12.98 13.53
C MET A 30 -2.04 -12.97 14.67
N THR A 31 -3.32 -12.71 14.36
CA THR A 31 -4.42 -12.77 15.34
C THR A 31 -4.59 -14.19 15.89
N ILE A 32 -4.56 -15.20 15.04
CA ILE A 32 -4.66 -16.62 15.41
C ILE A 32 -3.43 -17.03 16.22
N TYR A 33 -2.24 -16.57 15.83
CA TYR A 33 -0.99 -16.83 16.56
C TYR A 33 -1.04 -16.28 17.98
N LEU A 34 -1.44 -15.01 18.15
CA LEU A 34 -1.58 -14.37 19.46
C LEU A 34 -2.63 -15.07 20.35
N SER A 35 -3.75 -15.48 19.75
CA SER A 35 -4.79 -16.21 20.47
C SER A 35 -4.33 -17.60 20.92
N ARG A 36 -3.76 -18.39 20.00
CA ARG A 36 -3.40 -19.79 20.30
C ARG A 36 -2.15 -19.93 21.17
N GLN A 37 -1.13 -19.09 20.91
CA GLN A 37 0.16 -19.20 21.60
C GLN A 37 0.17 -18.51 22.96
N TYR A 38 -0.61 -17.43 23.12
CA TYR A 38 -0.60 -16.60 24.33
C TYR A 38 -1.96 -16.49 25.02
N SER A 39 -2.99 -17.18 24.50
CA SER A 39 -4.36 -17.18 25.05
C SER A 39 -4.92 -15.75 25.24
N LEU A 40 -4.55 -14.82 24.36
CA LEU A 40 -5.04 -13.44 24.44
C LEU A 40 -6.52 -13.36 24.04
N SER A 41 -7.27 -12.52 24.75
CA SER A 41 -8.64 -12.16 24.37
C SER A 41 -8.67 -11.35 23.07
N VAL A 42 -9.80 -11.36 22.38
CA VAL A 42 -9.97 -10.70 21.07
C VAL A 42 -9.67 -9.19 21.12
N ASP A 43 -10.07 -8.54 22.22
CA ASP A 43 -9.81 -7.13 22.45
C ASP A 43 -8.31 -6.84 22.66
N LEU A 44 -7.59 -7.64 23.45
CA LEU A 44 -6.14 -7.51 23.62
C LEU A 44 -5.38 -7.75 22.31
N ILE A 45 -5.83 -8.70 21.48
CA ILE A 45 -5.29 -8.92 20.15
C ILE A 45 -5.51 -7.67 19.28
N GLY A 46 -6.70 -7.10 19.31
CA GLY A 46 -7.02 -5.87 18.59
C GLY A 46 -6.10 -4.71 18.97
N TYR A 47 -5.88 -4.50 20.28
CA TYR A 47 -4.93 -3.49 20.78
C TYR A 47 -3.50 -3.77 20.31
N ALA A 48 -3.03 -5.01 20.47
CA ALA A 48 -1.68 -5.41 20.08
C ALA A 48 -1.41 -5.18 18.59
N MET A 49 -2.35 -5.59 17.72
CA MET A 49 -2.28 -5.38 16.27
C MET A 49 -2.29 -3.89 15.92
N THR A 50 -3.18 -3.11 16.51
CA THR A 50 -3.27 -1.66 16.27
C THR A 50 -1.99 -0.94 16.69
N ILE A 51 -1.45 -1.26 17.86
CA ILE A 51 -0.19 -0.69 18.35
C ILE A 51 0.96 -1.04 17.39
N ALA A 52 1.09 -2.31 17.00
CA ALA A 52 2.17 -2.75 16.12
C ALA A 52 2.09 -2.08 14.75
N LEU A 53 0.90 -1.99 14.15
CA LEU A 53 0.70 -1.34 12.85
C LEU A 53 0.95 0.16 12.93
N THR A 54 0.45 0.83 13.95
CA THR A 54 0.63 2.28 14.14
C THR A 54 2.11 2.64 14.36
N ILE A 55 2.80 1.92 15.24
CA ILE A 55 4.23 2.08 15.45
C ILE A 55 4.98 1.87 14.13
N GLY A 56 4.65 0.79 13.39
CA GLY A 56 5.24 0.50 12.09
C GLY A 56 5.12 1.66 11.11
N VAL A 57 3.96 2.27 10.98
CA VAL A 57 3.73 3.42 10.08
C VAL A 57 4.47 4.67 10.57
N VAL A 58 4.38 5.02 11.84
CA VAL A 58 5.00 6.23 12.41
C VAL A 58 6.52 6.17 12.27
N PHE A 59 7.14 5.04 12.65
CA PHE A 59 8.59 4.88 12.51
C PHE A 59 9.03 4.80 11.04
N SER A 60 8.22 4.21 10.16
CA SER A 60 8.54 4.17 8.73
C SER A 60 8.60 5.56 8.10
N LEU A 61 7.85 6.54 8.60
CA LEU A 61 7.94 7.93 8.16
C LEU A 61 9.34 8.49 8.44
N GLY A 62 9.82 8.38 9.68
CA GLY A 62 11.15 8.86 10.07
C GLY A 62 12.28 8.16 9.31
N PHE A 63 12.25 6.84 9.25
CA PHE A 63 13.25 6.05 8.51
C PHE A 63 13.18 6.29 7.00
N GLY A 64 11.98 6.49 6.43
CA GLY A 64 11.82 6.83 5.02
C GLY A 64 12.43 8.19 4.66
N ILE A 65 12.22 9.20 5.51
CA ILE A 65 12.87 10.52 5.35
C ILE A 65 14.39 10.39 5.44
N LEU A 66 14.88 9.58 6.37
CA LEU A 66 16.30 9.34 6.56
C LEU A 66 16.95 8.64 5.35
N ALA A 67 16.18 7.85 4.61
CA ALA A 67 16.67 7.08 3.46
C ALA A 67 17.25 7.93 2.32
N ASP A 68 16.86 9.21 2.21
CA ASP A 68 17.45 10.10 1.20
C ASP A 68 18.93 10.46 1.50
N LYS A 69 19.37 10.32 2.76
CA LYS A 69 20.77 10.56 3.16
C LYS A 69 21.69 9.39 2.86
N PHE A 70 21.15 8.20 2.61
CA PHE A 70 21.92 6.98 2.47
C PHE A 70 21.82 6.38 1.06
N ASP A 71 22.76 5.47 0.76
CA ASP A 71 22.68 4.64 -0.45
C ASP A 71 21.44 3.74 -0.40
N LYS A 72 20.55 3.92 -1.36
CA LYS A 72 19.25 3.24 -1.39
C LYS A 72 19.36 1.72 -1.43
N LYS A 73 20.39 1.17 -2.09
CA LYS A 73 20.66 -0.27 -2.11
C LYS A 73 20.94 -0.79 -0.70
N ARG A 74 21.86 -0.17 0.02
CA ARG A 74 22.23 -0.56 1.40
C ARG A 74 21.03 -0.42 2.33
N TYR A 75 20.27 0.65 2.15
CA TYR A 75 19.10 0.93 2.97
C TYR A 75 17.98 -0.11 2.77
N MET A 76 17.72 -0.53 1.52
CA MET A 76 16.80 -1.63 1.22
C MET A 76 17.27 -2.96 1.83
N LEU A 77 18.56 -3.28 1.75
CA LEU A 77 19.12 -4.48 2.37
C LEU A 77 18.95 -4.47 3.89
N LEU A 78 19.20 -3.32 4.55
CA LEU A 78 18.98 -3.16 5.98
C LEU A 78 17.49 -3.38 6.35
N ALA A 79 16.58 -2.78 5.58
CA ALA A 79 15.15 -2.97 5.79
C ALA A 79 14.73 -4.44 5.63
N ILE A 80 15.23 -5.14 4.61
CA ILE A 80 14.92 -6.58 4.43
C ILE A 80 15.53 -7.42 5.55
N THR A 81 16.73 -7.08 6.03
CA THR A 81 17.35 -7.76 7.19
C THR A 81 16.48 -7.60 8.43
N ALA A 82 16.00 -6.39 8.72
CA ALA A 82 15.10 -6.13 9.84
C ALA A 82 13.76 -6.87 9.68
N PHE A 83 13.21 -6.94 8.46
CA PHE A 83 12.00 -7.69 8.14
C PHE A 83 12.19 -9.20 8.38
N ALA A 84 13.28 -9.78 7.87
CA ALA A 84 13.60 -11.20 8.04
C ALA A 84 13.87 -11.55 9.51
N SER A 85 14.64 -10.73 10.23
CA SER A 85 14.95 -10.96 11.65
C SER A 85 13.70 -10.94 12.52
N GLY A 86 12.74 -10.05 12.22
CA GLY A 86 11.46 -10.02 12.91
C GLY A 86 10.69 -11.34 12.74
N PHE A 87 10.62 -11.87 11.51
CA PHE A 87 9.95 -13.14 11.25
C PHE A 87 10.65 -14.35 11.88
N ILE A 88 11.99 -14.35 11.90
CA ILE A 88 12.76 -15.41 12.59
C ILE A 88 12.57 -15.33 14.09
N ALA A 89 12.52 -14.13 14.67
CA ALA A 89 12.43 -13.93 16.10
C ALA A 89 11.05 -14.31 16.69
N ILE A 90 9.94 -14.05 15.98
CA ILE A 90 8.58 -14.30 16.49
C ILE A 90 8.41 -15.74 16.98
N PRO A 91 8.76 -16.81 16.21
CA PRO A 91 8.62 -18.19 16.69
C PRO A 91 9.57 -18.59 17.81
N LEU A 92 10.63 -17.82 18.05
CA LEU A 92 11.69 -18.15 19.01
C LEU A 92 11.50 -17.47 20.37
N VAL A 93 10.60 -16.50 20.47
CA VAL A 93 10.36 -15.76 21.73
C VAL A 93 9.06 -16.22 22.38
N ASN A 94 9.08 -16.29 23.72
CA ASN A 94 7.94 -16.71 24.55
C ASN A 94 7.32 -15.51 25.31
N ASN A 95 7.52 -14.29 24.81
CA ASN A 95 7.01 -13.07 25.44
C ASN A 95 6.16 -12.28 24.44
N VAL A 96 4.88 -12.08 24.77
CA VAL A 96 3.91 -11.41 23.92
C VAL A 96 4.32 -9.98 23.55
N THR A 97 4.92 -9.23 24.47
CA THR A 97 5.39 -7.86 24.22
C THR A 97 6.49 -7.85 23.15
N LEU A 98 7.43 -8.79 23.23
CA LEU A 98 8.48 -8.94 22.22
C LEU A 98 7.90 -9.33 20.87
N VAL A 99 6.92 -10.23 20.83
CA VAL A 99 6.21 -10.59 19.57
C VAL A 99 5.55 -9.37 18.95
N VAL A 100 4.85 -8.53 19.72
CA VAL A 100 4.22 -7.31 19.24
C VAL A 100 5.28 -6.31 18.74
N LEU A 101 6.40 -6.17 19.43
CA LEU A 101 7.52 -5.31 18.99
C LEU A 101 8.17 -5.82 17.69
N PHE A 102 8.42 -7.13 17.57
CA PHE A 102 8.91 -7.70 16.31
C PHE A 102 7.91 -7.55 15.17
N PHE A 103 6.62 -7.67 15.47
CA PHE A 103 5.59 -7.42 14.47
C PHE A 103 5.54 -5.94 14.04
N ALA A 104 5.73 -5.00 14.97
CA ALA A 104 5.89 -3.57 14.63
C ALA A 104 7.14 -3.33 13.77
N LEU A 105 8.27 -4.00 14.11
CA LEU A 105 9.51 -3.95 13.31
C LEU A 105 9.29 -4.46 11.89
N ILE A 106 8.61 -5.58 11.71
CA ILE A 106 8.26 -6.15 10.39
C ILE A 106 7.47 -5.14 9.56
N ASN A 107 6.43 -4.54 10.15
CA ASN A 107 5.59 -3.57 9.45
C ASN A 107 6.35 -2.28 9.09
N CYS A 108 7.18 -1.78 10.00
CA CYS A 108 8.08 -0.66 9.75
C CYS A 108 9.05 -0.98 8.60
N ALA A 109 9.75 -2.09 8.68
CA ALA A 109 10.76 -2.52 7.71
C ALA A 109 10.17 -2.71 6.31
N TYR A 110 8.98 -3.35 6.20
CA TYR A 110 8.26 -3.49 4.94
C TYR A 110 7.89 -2.13 4.34
N SER A 111 7.37 -1.21 5.16
CA SER A 111 6.98 0.13 4.72
C SER A 111 8.20 0.93 4.25
N VAL A 112 9.30 0.87 4.99
CA VAL A 112 10.58 1.50 4.61
C VAL A 112 11.11 0.94 3.30
N PHE A 113 11.11 -0.38 3.13
CA PHE A 113 11.50 -1.00 1.85
C PHE A 113 10.64 -0.48 0.69
N ALA A 114 9.32 -0.44 0.85
CA ALA A 114 8.39 0.02 -0.18
C ALA A 114 8.59 1.51 -0.54
N ILE A 115 8.91 2.36 0.45
CA ILE A 115 9.23 3.77 0.25
C ILE A 115 10.52 3.92 -0.56
N VAL A 116 11.59 3.24 -0.13
CA VAL A 116 12.90 3.33 -0.76
C VAL A 116 12.90 2.72 -2.16
N LEU A 117 12.14 1.66 -2.38
CA LEU A 117 11.90 1.06 -3.69
C LEU A 117 11.30 2.08 -4.68
N LYS A 118 10.23 2.77 -4.27
CA LYS A 118 9.59 3.81 -5.09
C LYS A 118 10.55 4.96 -5.37
N ALA A 119 11.28 5.40 -4.36
CA ALA A 119 12.30 6.44 -4.51
C ALA A 119 13.41 6.01 -5.48
N TRP A 120 13.87 4.75 -5.43
CA TRP A 120 14.85 4.23 -6.37
C TRP A 120 14.31 4.22 -7.81
N PHE A 121 13.06 3.81 -8.03
CA PHE A 121 12.43 3.90 -9.35
C PHE A 121 12.32 5.34 -9.83
N ALA A 122 11.95 6.25 -8.93
CA ALA A 122 11.80 7.67 -9.23
C ALA A 122 13.14 8.32 -9.64
N ASP A 123 14.26 7.93 -9.01
CA ASP A 123 15.58 8.49 -9.31
C ASP A 123 16.23 7.90 -10.57
N ASN A 124 16.00 6.62 -10.86
CA ASN A 124 16.78 5.88 -11.87
C ASN A 124 16.05 5.64 -13.18
N LEU A 125 14.74 5.84 -13.24
CA LEU A 125 13.93 5.57 -14.43
C LEU A 125 13.54 6.85 -15.17
N SER A 126 13.42 6.79 -16.50
CA SER A 126 12.84 7.87 -17.30
C SER A 126 11.35 8.04 -17.04
N SER A 127 10.81 9.25 -17.28
CA SER A 127 9.40 9.57 -17.05
C SER A 127 8.43 8.57 -17.69
N THR A 128 8.71 8.14 -18.92
CA THR A 128 7.90 7.15 -19.65
C THR A 128 7.98 5.75 -19.05
N SER A 129 9.12 5.39 -18.43
CA SER A 129 9.31 4.07 -17.81
C SER A 129 8.75 4.02 -16.39
N LYS A 130 8.75 5.14 -15.65
CA LYS A 130 8.31 5.20 -14.24
C LYS A 130 6.87 4.75 -14.08
N THR A 131 5.95 5.30 -14.85
CA THR A 131 4.52 4.97 -14.79
C THR A 131 4.27 3.49 -15.00
N LYS A 132 4.93 2.92 -16.03
CA LYS A 132 4.85 1.50 -16.33
C LYS A 132 5.37 0.65 -15.16
N ILE A 133 6.51 1.02 -14.58
CA ILE A 133 7.14 0.26 -13.49
C ILE A 133 6.34 0.40 -12.19
N PHE A 134 5.78 1.57 -11.87
CA PHE A 134 4.88 1.73 -10.73
C PHE A 134 3.62 0.86 -10.87
N SER A 135 3.05 0.79 -12.08
CA SER A 135 1.91 -0.08 -12.36
C SER A 135 2.25 -1.56 -12.22
N ILE A 136 3.39 -2.00 -12.75
CA ILE A 136 3.86 -3.39 -12.58
C ILE A 136 4.11 -3.67 -11.09
N ASN A 137 4.74 -2.75 -10.35
CA ASN A 137 4.94 -2.94 -8.91
C ASN A 137 3.62 -3.10 -8.17
N TYR A 138 2.61 -2.29 -8.50
CA TYR A 138 1.28 -2.43 -7.92
C TYR A 138 0.65 -3.79 -8.24
N THR A 139 0.80 -4.28 -9.47
CA THR A 139 0.41 -5.65 -9.85
C THR A 139 1.12 -6.70 -9.01
N MET A 140 2.45 -6.57 -8.79
CA MET A 140 3.21 -7.51 -7.96
C MET A 140 2.71 -7.53 -6.52
N LEU A 141 2.36 -6.36 -5.95
CA LEU A 141 1.76 -6.28 -4.62
C LEU A 141 0.42 -7.04 -4.56
N ASN A 142 -0.46 -6.83 -5.54
CA ASN A 142 -1.76 -7.52 -5.59
C ASN A 142 -1.61 -9.04 -5.76
N ILE A 143 -0.70 -9.49 -6.62
CA ILE A 143 -0.38 -10.93 -6.76
C ILE A 143 0.13 -11.47 -5.42
N GLY A 144 1.01 -10.76 -4.73
CA GLY A 144 1.52 -11.15 -3.42
C GLY A 144 0.42 -11.29 -2.37
N TRP A 145 -0.51 -10.34 -2.32
CA TRP A 145 -1.70 -10.40 -1.46
C TRP A 145 -2.71 -11.46 -1.87
N THR A 146 -2.77 -11.85 -3.14
CA THR A 146 -3.63 -12.93 -3.62
C THR A 146 -3.06 -14.31 -3.27
N ILE A 147 -1.75 -14.49 -3.36
CA ILE A 147 -1.07 -15.77 -3.12
C ILE A 147 -0.76 -15.99 -1.63
N GLY A 148 -0.37 -14.91 -0.93
CA GLY A 148 0.11 -15.00 0.46
C GLY A 148 -0.88 -15.65 1.43
N PRO A 149 -2.12 -15.15 1.59
CA PRO A 149 -3.06 -15.70 2.56
C PRO A 149 -3.41 -17.18 2.33
N PRO A 150 -3.69 -17.67 1.10
CA PRO A 150 -3.89 -19.11 0.87
C PRO A 150 -2.69 -19.96 1.26
N LEU A 151 -1.46 -19.52 0.96
CA LEU A 151 -0.25 -20.21 1.40
C LEU A 151 -0.13 -20.21 2.93
N GLY A 152 -0.41 -19.09 3.57
CA GLY A 152 -0.45 -18.98 5.02
C GLY A 152 -1.43 -19.95 5.66
N THR A 153 -2.65 -20.07 5.10
CA THR A 153 -3.68 -21.01 5.55
C THR A 153 -3.16 -22.46 5.51
N LEU A 154 -2.60 -22.88 4.37
CA LEU A 154 -2.06 -24.24 4.22
C LEU A 154 -0.93 -24.54 5.23
N LEU A 155 -0.09 -23.56 5.51
CA LEU A 155 1.02 -23.70 6.45
C LEU A 155 0.57 -23.73 7.91
N VAL A 156 -0.38 -22.88 8.29
CA VAL A 156 -0.94 -22.85 9.66
C VAL A 156 -1.64 -24.16 10.02
N MET A 157 -2.23 -24.85 9.05
CA MET A 157 -2.83 -26.18 9.27
C MET A 157 -1.79 -27.23 9.69
N GLN A 158 -0.52 -27.08 9.28
CA GLN A 158 0.57 -27.98 9.66
C GLN A 158 1.27 -27.54 10.94
N SER A 159 1.62 -26.25 11.05
CA SER A 159 2.18 -25.63 12.26
C SER A 159 1.98 -24.12 12.22
N ILE A 160 1.63 -23.57 13.39
CA ILE A 160 1.39 -22.14 13.58
C ILE A 160 2.63 -21.27 13.27
N ASN A 161 3.83 -21.85 13.34
CA ASN A 161 5.10 -21.17 13.11
C ASN A 161 5.55 -21.17 11.64
N LEU A 162 5.02 -22.06 10.80
CA LEU A 162 5.46 -22.22 9.40
C LEU A 162 5.27 -20.96 8.53
N PRO A 163 4.19 -20.17 8.66
CA PRO A 163 4.07 -18.94 7.89
C PRO A 163 5.21 -17.94 8.14
N PHE A 164 5.71 -17.85 9.38
CA PHE A 164 6.83 -16.97 9.73
C PHE A 164 8.14 -17.45 9.10
N TRP A 165 8.40 -18.77 9.12
CA TRP A 165 9.56 -19.35 8.42
C TRP A 165 9.49 -19.16 6.92
N LEU A 166 8.31 -19.32 6.29
CA LEU A 166 8.12 -19.01 4.88
C LEU A 166 8.47 -17.54 4.59
N ALA A 167 7.99 -16.60 5.41
CA ALA A 167 8.24 -15.18 5.21
C ALA A 167 9.73 -14.84 5.35
N ALA A 168 10.44 -15.48 6.29
CA ALA A 168 11.89 -15.36 6.43
C ALA A 168 12.62 -15.88 5.18
N ILE A 169 12.25 -17.03 4.64
CA ILE A 169 12.80 -17.60 3.40
C ILE A 169 12.50 -16.68 2.21
N CYS A 170 11.26 -16.18 2.10
CA CYS A 170 10.88 -15.21 1.06
C CYS A 170 11.70 -13.92 1.11
N SER A 171 12.33 -13.61 2.27
CA SER A 171 13.21 -12.45 2.42
C SER A 171 14.64 -12.70 1.96
N ALA A 172 15.11 -13.95 2.00
CA ALA A 172 16.48 -14.31 1.60
C ALA A 172 16.74 -14.06 0.10
N PHE A 173 15.77 -14.40 -0.75
CA PHE A 173 15.90 -14.17 -2.20
C PHE A 173 15.98 -12.68 -2.56
N PRO A 174 15.13 -11.77 -2.05
CA PRO A 174 15.29 -10.33 -2.22
C PRO A 174 16.65 -9.80 -1.79
N MET A 175 17.22 -10.31 -0.68
CA MET A 175 18.57 -9.93 -0.26
C MET A 175 19.61 -10.28 -1.33
N LEU A 176 19.56 -11.51 -1.86
CA LEU A 176 20.46 -11.95 -2.92
C LEU A 176 20.24 -11.17 -4.21
N PHE A 177 18.99 -10.97 -4.64
CA PHE A 177 18.65 -10.25 -5.86
C PHE A 177 19.16 -8.80 -5.82
N ILE A 178 18.93 -8.11 -4.71
CA ILE A 178 19.38 -6.73 -4.55
C ILE A 178 20.91 -6.67 -4.45
N GLN A 179 21.52 -7.59 -3.71
CA GLN A 179 22.98 -7.62 -3.58
C GLN A 179 23.69 -7.80 -4.92
N ILE A 180 23.18 -8.71 -5.79
CA ILE A 180 23.82 -9.09 -7.05
C ILE A 180 23.48 -8.10 -8.17
N TRP A 181 22.18 -7.76 -8.33
CA TRP A 181 21.72 -7.07 -9.54
C TRP A 181 21.41 -5.60 -9.37
N VAL A 182 21.18 -5.10 -8.14
CA VAL A 182 20.93 -3.68 -7.95
C VAL A 182 22.25 -2.95 -7.82
N LYS A 183 22.51 -2.02 -8.74
CA LYS A 183 23.67 -1.14 -8.65
C LYS A 183 23.46 -0.12 -7.54
N ARG A 184 24.56 0.30 -6.92
CA ARG A 184 24.54 1.47 -6.04
C ARG A 184 24.04 2.65 -6.86
N SER A 185 23.07 3.37 -6.31
CA SER A 185 22.69 4.66 -6.85
C SER A 185 23.93 5.56 -6.67
N GLU A 186 24.45 6.11 -7.76
CA GLU A 186 25.38 7.23 -7.62
C GLU A 186 24.61 8.25 -6.78
N LYS A 187 25.24 8.68 -5.66
CA LYS A 187 24.68 9.82 -4.92
C LYS A 187 24.45 10.89 -5.97
N ILE A 188 23.21 11.28 -6.19
CA ILE A 188 22.95 12.58 -6.76
C ILE A 188 23.44 13.53 -5.66
N ILE A 189 24.74 13.81 -5.69
CA ILE A 189 25.31 14.95 -4.98
C ILE A 189 24.47 16.07 -5.57
N ALA A 190 23.65 16.71 -4.74
CA ALA A 190 22.93 17.92 -5.11
C ALA A 190 24.03 18.85 -5.65
N THR A 191 24.20 18.80 -6.97
CA THR A 191 25.17 19.62 -7.66
C THR A 191 24.71 21.03 -7.42
N GLU A 192 25.46 21.75 -6.58
CA GLU A 192 25.60 23.20 -6.47
C GLU A 192 24.36 24.13 -6.55
N THR A 193 23.18 23.63 -6.77
CA THR A 193 21.93 24.37 -6.61
C THR A 193 21.38 24.08 -5.22
N GLY A 194 21.94 24.71 -4.24
CA GLY A 194 21.58 24.96 -2.86
C GLY A 194 20.35 24.38 -2.19
N SER A 195 19.75 23.28 -2.65
CA SER A 195 18.63 22.67 -1.94
C SER A 195 19.16 21.86 -0.76
N VAL A 196 19.26 22.52 0.38
CA VAL A 196 19.57 21.90 1.65
C VAL A 196 18.44 20.93 1.98
N TRP A 197 18.76 19.61 2.00
CA TRP A 197 17.84 18.61 2.54
C TRP A 197 17.35 19.04 3.93
N SER A 198 16.07 19.30 4.08
CA SER A 198 15.47 19.73 5.33
C SER A 198 14.07 19.14 5.48
N PRO A 199 13.76 18.44 6.58
CA PRO A 199 12.42 17.97 6.88
C PRO A 199 11.37 19.09 6.92
N LYS A 200 11.78 20.33 7.20
CA LYS A 200 10.89 21.51 7.22
C LYS A 200 10.25 21.78 5.86
N VAL A 201 10.97 21.45 4.77
CA VAL A 201 10.46 21.60 3.39
C VAL A 201 9.19 20.75 3.18
N LEU A 202 9.11 19.56 3.79
CA LEU A 202 7.92 18.70 3.68
C LEU A 202 6.67 19.36 4.26
N LEU A 203 6.82 20.07 5.39
CA LEU A 203 5.70 20.77 6.05
C LEU A 203 5.30 22.05 5.33
N GLN A 204 6.22 22.65 4.58
CA GLN A 204 6.00 23.90 3.84
C GLN A 204 5.47 23.63 2.41
N ASP A 205 5.63 22.43 1.88
CA ASP A 205 5.16 22.08 0.54
C ASP A 205 3.65 21.84 0.52
N LYS A 206 2.91 22.87 0.10
CA LYS A 206 1.44 22.82 0.00
C LYS A 206 0.96 21.72 -0.96
N ALA A 207 1.69 21.44 -2.05
CA ALA A 207 1.30 20.40 -2.99
C ALA A 207 1.41 19.01 -2.34
N LEU A 208 2.52 18.75 -1.61
CA LEU A 208 2.70 17.52 -0.85
C LEU A 208 1.59 17.34 0.20
N LEU A 209 1.26 18.41 0.94
CA LEU A 209 0.19 18.36 1.93
C LEU A 209 -1.15 17.97 1.28
N TRP A 210 -1.52 18.62 0.16
CA TRP A 210 -2.76 18.31 -0.54
C TRP A 210 -2.78 16.86 -1.07
N PHE A 211 -1.67 16.39 -1.64
CA PHE A 211 -1.60 15.01 -2.13
C PHE A 211 -1.61 13.98 -0.99
N THR A 212 -0.94 14.25 0.14
CA THR A 212 -0.98 13.36 1.33
C THR A 212 -2.38 13.28 1.91
N CYS A 213 -3.08 14.40 2.07
CA CYS A 213 -4.47 14.41 2.53
C CYS A 213 -5.41 13.71 1.53
N SER A 214 -5.22 13.93 0.22
CA SER A 214 -5.95 13.22 -0.83
C SER A 214 -5.72 11.72 -0.73
N GLY A 215 -4.45 11.29 -0.62
CA GLY A 215 -4.07 9.89 -0.48
C GLY A 215 -4.63 9.23 0.78
N PHE A 216 -4.73 9.98 1.90
CA PHE A 216 -5.38 9.50 3.12
C PHE A 216 -6.87 9.19 2.87
N LEU A 217 -7.61 10.10 2.24
CA LEU A 217 -9.03 9.91 1.95
C LEU A 217 -9.25 8.82 0.89
N ALA A 218 -8.39 8.75 -0.14
CA ALA A 218 -8.47 7.71 -1.16
C ALA A 218 -8.16 6.33 -0.56
N SER A 219 -7.15 6.22 0.31
CA SER A 219 -6.81 4.98 1.02
C SER A 219 -7.91 4.58 2.02
N PHE A 220 -8.60 5.54 2.63
CA PHE A 220 -9.77 5.26 3.45
C PHE A 220 -10.87 4.56 2.62
N VAL A 221 -11.12 5.00 1.39
CA VAL A 221 -12.12 4.39 0.50
C VAL A 221 -11.66 3.04 -0.04
N SER A 222 -10.43 2.90 -0.51
CA SER A 222 -9.93 1.62 -1.03
C SER A 222 -9.75 0.57 0.07
N GLY A 223 -9.40 0.99 1.30
CA GLY A 223 -9.37 0.10 2.47
C GLY A 223 -10.75 -0.48 2.82
N ALA A 224 -11.83 0.22 2.50
CA ALA A 224 -13.19 -0.26 2.69
C ALA A 224 -13.49 -1.54 1.90
N PHE A 225 -12.87 -1.71 0.74
CA PHE A 225 -13.13 -2.83 -0.14
C PHE A 225 -12.89 -4.19 0.54
N ALA A 226 -11.83 -4.31 1.32
CA ALA A 226 -11.47 -5.57 1.96
C ALA A 226 -12.27 -5.85 3.25
N SER A 227 -12.72 -4.82 3.97
CA SER A 227 -13.31 -4.96 5.30
C SER A 227 -14.78 -4.55 5.38
N CYS A 228 -15.15 -3.43 4.77
CA CYS A 228 -16.49 -2.88 4.92
C CYS A 228 -17.56 -3.59 4.14
N ILE A 229 -17.23 -4.16 2.96
CA ILE A 229 -18.21 -4.91 2.16
C ILE A 229 -18.74 -6.10 2.97
N SER A 230 -17.85 -6.85 3.60
CA SER A 230 -18.23 -7.96 4.48
C SER A 230 -19.09 -7.47 5.64
N GLN A 231 -18.67 -6.41 6.37
CA GLN A 231 -19.45 -5.84 7.47
C GLN A 231 -20.83 -5.34 7.03
N TYR A 232 -20.90 -4.66 5.89
CA TYR A 232 -22.17 -4.17 5.34
C TYR A 232 -23.14 -5.30 5.02
N VAL A 233 -22.65 -6.35 4.32
CA VAL A 233 -23.50 -7.48 3.94
C VAL A 233 -23.98 -8.25 5.17
N MET A 234 -23.16 -8.40 6.21
CA MET A 234 -23.58 -9.03 7.47
C MET A 234 -24.70 -8.25 8.17
N VAL A 235 -24.80 -6.93 7.95
CA VAL A 235 -25.88 -6.10 8.54
C VAL A 235 -27.17 -6.17 7.73
N ILE A 236 -27.08 -6.27 6.38
CA ILE A 236 -28.29 -6.28 5.50
C ILE A 236 -28.83 -7.67 5.19
N ALA A 237 -28.02 -8.72 5.40
CA ALA A 237 -28.37 -10.12 5.12
C ALA A 237 -27.84 -11.00 6.26
N ASP A 238 -27.20 -12.12 5.92
CA ASP A 238 -26.61 -13.08 6.85
C ASP A 238 -25.11 -13.31 6.57
N GLY A 239 -24.47 -14.08 7.45
CA GLY A 239 -23.06 -14.42 7.33
C GLY A 239 -22.76 -15.26 6.09
N ASP A 240 -23.63 -16.19 5.75
CA ASP A 240 -23.47 -17.09 4.59
C ASP A 240 -23.51 -16.31 3.28
N PHE A 241 -24.38 -15.30 3.19
CA PHE A 241 -24.41 -14.43 2.01
C PHE A 241 -23.20 -13.50 1.96
N ALA A 242 -22.74 -13.01 3.11
CA ALA A 242 -21.51 -12.19 3.18
C ALA A 242 -20.30 -12.97 2.67
N GLU A 243 -20.15 -14.25 3.03
CA GLU A 243 -19.09 -15.11 2.51
C GLU A 243 -19.16 -15.27 0.98
N LYS A 244 -20.35 -15.48 0.43
CA LYS A 244 -20.58 -15.57 -1.02
C LYS A 244 -20.21 -14.26 -1.74
N VAL A 245 -20.58 -13.10 -1.19
CA VAL A 245 -20.23 -11.79 -1.75
C VAL A 245 -18.71 -11.59 -1.74
N VAL A 246 -18.05 -11.87 -0.62
CA VAL A 246 -16.59 -11.76 -0.52
C VAL A 246 -15.90 -12.71 -1.49
N ALA A 247 -16.41 -13.95 -1.64
CA ALA A 247 -15.89 -14.94 -2.59
C ALA A 247 -16.03 -14.51 -4.06
N VAL A 248 -16.92 -13.56 -4.39
CA VAL A 248 -17.03 -12.98 -5.73
C VAL A 248 -16.19 -11.70 -5.85
N VAL A 249 -16.32 -10.79 -4.92
CA VAL A 249 -15.76 -9.43 -4.99
C VAL A 249 -14.24 -9.44 -4.98
N LEU A 250 -13.60 -10.22 -4.09
CA LEU A 250 -12.13 -10.26 -4.00
C LEU A 250 -11.47 -10.89 -5.23
N PRO A 251 -11.90 -12.04 -5.77
CA PRO A 251 -11.36 -12.56 -7.02
C PRO A 251 -11.60 -11.65 -8.23
N VAL A 252 -12.75 -10.96 -8.31
CA VAL A 252 -13.00 -9.97 -9.37
C VAL A 252 -11.99 -8.83 -9.29
N ASN A 253 -11.76 -8.27 -8.10
CA ASN A 253 -10.73 -7.24 -7.90
C ASN A 253 -9.35 -7.75 -8.35
N ALA A 254 -8.92 -8.91 -7.87
CA ALA A 254 -7.62 -9.49 -8.22
C ALA A 254 -7.48 -9.71 -9.75
N ALA A 255 -8.51 -10.28 -10.39
CA ALA A 255 -8.52 -10.52 -11.84
C ALA A 255 -8.44 -9.20 -12.63
N MET A 256 -9.21 -8.18 -12.24
CA MET A 256 -9.18 -6.85 -12.86
C MET A 256 -7.81 -6.20 -12.73
N VAL A 257 -7.19 -6.25 -11.53
CA VAL A 257 -5.85 -5.70 -11.33
C VAL A 257 -4.83 -6.44 -12.20
N VAL A 258 -4.79 -7.77 -12.16
CA VAL A 258 -3.81 -8.55 -12.94
C VAL A 258 -3.95 -8.32 -14.43
N THR A 259 -5.16 -8.21 -14.96
CA THR A 259 -5.41 -8.08 -16.40
C THR A 259 -5.27 -6.65 -16.92
N LEU A 260 -5.75 -5.64 -16.17
CA LEU A 260 -5.87 -4.28 -16.67
C LEU A 260 -4.78 -3.32 -16.15
N GLN A 261 -4.14 -3.60 -15.01
CA GLN A 261 -3.19 -2.67 -14.37
C GLN A 261 -2.08 -2.21 -15.33
N TYR A 262 -1.49 -3.16 -16.07
CA TYR A 262 -0.45 -2.83 -17.03
C TYR A 262 -0.96 -1.94 -18.18
N SER A 263 -2.15 -2.27 -18.71
CA SER A 263 -2.75 -1.54 -19.86
C SER A 263 -3.18 -0.13 -19.50
N VAL A 264 -3.70 0.06 -18.29
CA VAL A 264 -4.08 1.37 -17.77
C VAL A 264 -2.83 2.18 -17.40
N GLY A 265 -1.91 1.57 -16.67
CA GLY A 265 -0.71 2.25 -16.20
C GLY A 265 0.16 2.82 -17.31
N ARG A 266 0.31 2.10 -18.44
CA ARG A 266 1.07 2.62 -19.60
C ARG A 266 0.45 3.84 -20.27
N ARG A 267 -0.85 4.10 -20.05
CA ARG A 267 -1.57 5.27 -20.60
C ARG A 267 -1.48 6.50 -19.71
N LEU A 268 -1.11 6.32 -18.43
CA LEU A 268 -0.91 7.42 -17.51
C LEU A 268 0.33 8.23 -17.91
N ASN A 269 0.14 9.54 -18.11
CA ASN A 269 1.22 10.47 -18.40
C ASN A 269 0.87 11.87 -17.85
N PRO A 270 1.83 12.79 -17.77
CA PRO A 270 1.59 14.14 -17.26
C PRO A 270 0.44 14.90 -17.92
N ALA A 271 0.23 14.70 -19.23
CA ALA A 271 -0.77 15.44 -19.98
C ALA A 271 -2.20 14.97 -19.66
N ASN A 272 -2.39 13.68 -19.33
CA ASN A 272 -3.72 13.10 -19.13
C ASN A 272 -4.03 12.71 -17.67
N ILE A 273 -3.06 12.85 -16.76
CA ILE A 273 -3.22 12.37 -15.36
C ILE A 273 -4.45 12.97 -14.69
N ARG A 274 -4.73 14.26 -14.90
CA ARG A 274 -5.91 14.92 -14.33
C ARG A 274 -7.21 14.28 -14.82
N ALA A 275 -7.31 14.03 -16.12
CA ALA A 275 -8.50 13.43 -16.73
C ALA A 275 -8.69 11.98 -16.27
N LEU A 276 -7.60 11.19 -16.24
CA LEU A 276 -7.66 9.81 -15.78
C LEU A 276 -7.98 9.70 -14.29
N MET A 277 -7.40 10.53 -13.43
CA MET A 277 -7.74 10.55 -12.01
C MET A 277 -9.20 10.95 -11.78
N THR A 278 -9.74 11.86 -12.59
CA THR A 278 -11.17 12.20 -12.56
C THR A 278 -12.02 11.00 -12.99
N ALA A 279 -11.66 10.31 -14.06
CA ALA A 279 -12.33 9.08 -14.48
C ALA A 279 -12.25 7.99 -13.41
N GLY A 280 -11.10 7.83 -12.75
CA GLY A 280 -10.94 6.91 -11.62
C GLY A 280 -11.86 7.24 -10.45
N THR A 281 -12.01 8.53 -10.11
CA THR A 281 -12.96 8.98 -9.08
C THR A 281 -14.41 8.62 -9.47
N LEU A 282 -14.78 8.84 -10.71
CA LEU A 282 -16.12 8.45 -11.20
C LEU A 282 -16.33 6.95 -11.13
N CYS A 283 -15.33 6.14 -11.46
CA CYS A 283 -15.41 4.68 -11.31
C CYS A 283 -15.61 4.27 -9.84
N PHE A 284 -14.88 4.89 -8.91
CA PHE A 284 -15.11 4.65 -7.48
C PHE A 284 -16.54 4.98 -7.07
N VAL A 285 -17.05 6.17 -7.43
CA VAL A 285 -18.42 6.59 -7.10
C VAL A 285 -19.46 5.64 -7.70
N ILE A 286 -19.33 5.28 -8.99
CA ILE A 286 -20.24 4.36 -9.65
C ILE A 286 -20.21 2.99 -8.99
N GLY A 287 -19.03 2.46 -8.66
CA GLY A 287 -18.90 1.19 -7.95
C GLY A 287 -19.55 1.20 -6.57
N LEU A 288 -19.33 2.28 -5.78
CA LEU A 288 -19.94 2.45 -4.47
C LEU A 288 -21.47 2.57 -4.52
N VAL A 289 -21.99 3.33 -5.49
CA VAL A 289 -23.44 3.40 -5.75
C VAL A 289 -23.96 2.03 -6.19
N GLY A 290 -23.22 1.32 -7.03
CA GLY A 290 -23.57 -0.05 -7.46
C GLY A 290 -23.71 -1.01 -6.28
N PHE A 291 -22.85 -0.93 -5.27
CA PHE A 291 -22.97 -1.76 -4.06
C PHE A 291 -24.29 -1.51 -3.30
N ILE A 292 -24.79 -0.27 -3.27
CA ILE A 292 -26.07 0.05 -2.64
C ILE A 292 -27.25 -0.73 -3.31
N PHE A 293 -27.19 -0.84 -4.63
CA PHE A 293 -28.25 -1.47 -5.42
C PHE A 293 -28.02 -2.97 -5.68
N SER A 294 -26.94 -3.57 -5.20
CA SER A 294 -26.59 -4.96 -5.46
C SER A 294 -27.54 -5.97 -4.79
N GLY A 295 -28.13 -5.62 -3.64
CA GLY A 295 -29.09 -6.48 -2.93
C GLY A 295 -28.58 -7.93 -2.83
N ASN A 296 -29.42 -8.90 -3.24
CA ASN A 296 -29.07 -10.32 -3.23
C ASN A 296 -28.41 -10.83 -4.52
N SER A 297 -28.06 -9.95 -5.46
CA SER A 297 -27.46 -10.35 -6.74
C SER A 297 -25.95 -10.37 -6.68
N LEU A 298 -25.35 -11.57 -6.62
CA LEU A 298 -23.89 -11.75 -6.70
C LEU A 298 -23.29 -11.17 -7.98
N LEU A 299 -24.02 -11.18 -9.09
CA LEU A 299 -23.59 -10.58 -10.36
C LEU A 299 -23.41 -9.07 -10.21
N LEU A 300 -24.38 -8.36 -9.59
CA LEU A 300 -24.29 -6.91 -9.37
C LEU A 300 -23.17 -6.58 -8.40
N TRP A 301 -22.93 -7.38 -7.36
CA TRP A 301 -21.76 -7.24 -6.49
C TRP A 301 -20.45 -7.35 -7.28
N GLY A 302 -20.33 -8.35 -8.15
CA GLY A 302 -19.16 -8.54 -9.01
C GLY A 302 -18.94 -7.39 -10.00
N MET A 303 -20.01 -6.92 -10.66
CA MET A 303 -19.95 -5.79 -11.60
C MET A 303 -19.55 -4.49 -10.88
N SER A 304 -20.14 -4.21 -9.74
CA SER A 304 -19.80 -3.04 -8.91
C SER A 304 -18.35 -3.08 -8.45
N ALA A 305 -17.88 -4.25 -8.03
CA ALA A 305 -16.47 -4.47 -7.68
C ALA A 305 -15.53 -4.24 -8.87
N ALA A 306 -15.88 -4.73 -10.06
CA ALA A 306 -15.08 -4.51 -11.26
C ALA A 306 -14.96 -3.01 -11.59
N VAL A 307 -16.05 -2.25 -11.54
CA VAL A 307 -16.03 -0.80 -11.79
C VAL A 307 -15.24 -0.07 -10.72
N PHE A 308 -15.43 -0.39 -9.44
CA PHE A 308 -14.66 0.16 -8.32
C PHE A 308 -13.15 -0.07 -8.52
N THR A 309 -12.76 -1.28 -8.92
CA THR A 309 -11.37 -1.67 -9.14
C THR A 309 -10.71 -0.89 -10.29
N VAL A 310 -11.47 -0.50 -11.32
CA VAL A 310 -10.91 0.42 -12.37
C VAL A 310 -10.45 1.74 -11.72
N GLY A 311 -11.20 2.28 -10.78
CA GLY A 311 -10.79 3.44 -10.00
C GLY A 311 -9.46 3.21 -9.28
N GLU A 312 -9.33 2.10 -8.58
CA GLU A 312 -8.12 1.70 -7.84
C GLU A 312 -6.89 1.56 -8.75
N ILE A 313 -7.06 0.88 -9.90
CA ILE A 313 -6.01 0.68 -10.91
C ILE A 313 -5.44 2.00 -11.44
N ILE A 314 -6.25 3.05 -11.52
CA ILE A 314 -5.84 4.39 -11.96
C ILE A 314 -5.17 5.14 -10.81
N TYR A 315 -5.79 5.12 -9.62
CA TYR A 315 -5.37 5.93 -8.48
C TYR A 315 -3.98 5.57 -7.98
N ALA A 316 -3.68 4.29 -7.75
CA ALA A 316 -2.42 3.89 -7.13
C ALA A 316 -1.17 4.36 -7.91
N PRO A 317 -1.00 4.07 -9.21
CA PRO A 317 0.14 4.59 -9.97
C PRO A 317 0.04 6.11 -10.22
N GLY A 318 -1.18 6.66 -10.30
CA GLY A 318 -1.40 8.08 -10.46
C GLY A 318 -0.87 8.89 -9.28
N GLU A 319 -1.14 8.48 -8.05
CA GLU A 319 -0.59 9.09 -6.84
C GLU A 319 0.94 9.04 -6.82
N TYR A 320 1.54 7.91 -7.20
CA TYR A 320 3.00 7.79 -7.23
C TYR A 320 3.62 8.76 -8.24
N MET A 321 2.97 8.97 -9.40
CA MET A 321 3.42 9.94 -10.39
C MET A 321 3.30 11.38 -9.90
N LEU A 322 2.20 11.72 -9.21
CA LEU A 322 2.00 13.06 -8.64
C LEU A 322 3.07 13.37 -7.59
N ILE A 323 3.38 12.43 -6.71
CA ILE A 323 4.43 12.59 -5.71
C ILE A 323 5.83 12.67 -6.36
N ASP A 324 6.12 11.79 -7.32
CA ASP A 324 7.40 11.86 -8.05
C ASP A 324 7.61 13.20 -8.75
N HIS A 325 6.53 13.78 -9.31
CA HIS A 325 6.59 15.06 -9.99
C HIS A 325 6.99 16.22 -9.07
N ILE A 326 6.42 16.27 -7.85
CA ILE A 326 6.66 17.38 -6.93
C ILE A 326 7.93 17.20 -6.10
N ALA A 327 8.43 15.99 -5.96
CA ALA A 327 9.57 15.68 -5.10
C ALA A 327 10.89 16.18 -5.70
N PRO A 328 11.64 17.03 -4.97
CA PRO A 328 12.95 17.51 -5.41
C PRO A 328 13.96 16.36 -5.60
N PRO A 329 14.97 16.54 -6.47
CA PRO A 329 16.11 15.64 -6.52
C PRO A 329 16.75 15.48 -5.14
N GLY A 330 17.05 14.22 -4.74
CA GLY A 330 17.63 13.92 -3.42
C GLY A 330 16.62 13.84 -2.27
N MET A 331 15.30 14.14 -2.49
CA MET A 331 14.26 14.05 -1.47
C MET A 331 13.11 13.08 -1.86
N LYS A 332 13.32 12.22 -2.84
CA LYS A 332 12.26 11.30 -3.32
C LYS A 332 11.73 10.38 -2.23
N ALA A 333 12.62 9.79 -1.42
CA ALA A 333 12.19 8.92 -0.31
C ALA A 333 11.41 9.70 0.75
N SER A 334 11.82 10.92 1.07
CA SER A 334 11.11 11.79 2.02
C SER A 334 9.68 12.09 1.56
N TYR A 335 9.49 12.40 0.28
CA TYR A 335 8.17 12.68 -0.28
C TYR A 335 7.28 11.43 -0.34
N PHE A 336 7.81 10.28 -0.76
CA PHE A 336 7.07 9.01 -0.70
C PHE A 336 6.78 8.57 0.73
N SER A 337 7.66 8.90 1.67
CA SER A 337 7.44 8.65 3.09
C SER A 337 6.26 9.47 3.62
N ALA A 338 6.20 10.77 3.32
CA ALA A 338 5.07 11.61 3.68
C ALA A 338 3.75 11.10 3.05
N GLN A 339 3.78 10.71 1.76
CA GLN A 339 2.62 10.12 1.08
C GLN A 339 2.16 8.81 1.75
N SER A 340 3.07 8.01 2.30
CA SER A 340 2.73 6.75 2.96
C SER A 340 1.85 6.91 4.21
N LEU A 341 1.79 8.12 4.82
CA LEU A 341 0.80 8.44 5.85
C LEU A 341 -0.64 8.26 5.36
N GLY A 342 -0.86 8.31 4.06
CA GLY A 342 -2.16 7.99 3.47
C GLY A 342 -2.71 6.63 3.90
N TRP A 343 -1.86 5.62 4.11
CA TRP A 343 -2.27 4.30 4.57
C TRP A 343 -2.99 4.27 5.92
N LEU A 344 -2.82 5.32 6.75
CA LEU A 344 -3.60 5.47 7.99
C LEU A 344 -5.11 5.58 7.69
N GLY A 345 -5.50 6.11 6.51
CA GLY A 345 -6.89 6.13 6.09
C GLY A 345 -7.49 4.72 6.01
N ALA A 346 -6.79 3.79 5.37
CA ALA A 346 -7.23 2.40 5.29
C ALA A 346 -7.26 1.71 6.67
N ALA A 347 -6.33 2.06 7.56
CA ALA A 347 -6.29 1.50 8.91
C ALA A 347 -7.46 1.97 9.81
N ILE A 348 -7.93 3.20 9.61
CA ILE A 348 -9.05 3.78 10.40
C ILE A 348 -10.41 3.34 9.82
N ASN A 349 -10.47 2.97 8.55
CA ASN A 349 -11.72 2.66 7.86
C ASN A 349 -12.60 1.64 8.59
N PRO A 350 -12.13 0.46 9.05
CA PRO A 350 -13.01 -0.53 9.69
C PRO A 350 -13.71 -0.01 10.94
N LEU A 351 -13.04 0.85 11.71
CA LEU A 351 -13.61 1.49 12.90
C LEU A 351 -14.76 2.43 12.52
N VAL A 352 -14.51 3.34 11.57
CA VAL A 352 -15.52 4.31 11.12
C VAL A 352 -16.70 3.58 10.47
N SER A 353 -16.44 2.57 9.67
CA SER A 353 -17.49 1.77 9.03
C SER A 353 -18.35 1.03 10.07
N GLY A 354 -17.75 0.46 11.10
CA GLY A 354 -18.48 -0.15 12.20
C GLY A 354 -19.41 0.82 12.88
N VAL A 355 -18.94 2.02 13.21
CA VAL A 355 -19.77 3.09 13.83
C VAL A 355 -20.91 3.52 12.90
N VAL A 356 -20.63 3.71 11.62
CA VAL A 356 -21.66 4.11 10.64
C VAL A 356 -22.74 3.03 10.52
N LEU A 357 -22.36 1.77 10.42
CA LEU A 357 -23.29 0.65 10.25
C LEU A 357 -24.16 0.39 11.48
N THR A 358 -23.67 0.74 12.68
CA THR A 358 -24.44 0.60 13.92
C THR A 358 -25.32 1.81 14.24
N SER A 359 -24.98 3.00 13.71
CA SER A 359 -25.64 4.27 14.10
C SER A 359 -26.55 4.84 13.00
N LEU A 360 -26.37 4.44 11.74
CA LEU A 360 -27.08 4.97 10.57
C LEU A 360 -27.68 3.85 9.74
N GLN A 361 -28.45 4.21 8.70
CA GLN A 361 -28.88 3.23 7.68
C GLN A 361 -27.64 2.63 7.00
N PRO A 362 -27.60 1.31 6.76
CA PRO A 362 -26.41 0.65 6.20
C PRO A 362 -25.94 1.27 4.89
N SER A 363 -26.83 1.65 3.96
CA SER A 363 -26.49 2.32 2.69
C SER A 363 -25.74 3.65 2.86
N SER A 364 -25.88 4.32 4.02
CA SER A 364 -25.14 5.56 4.33
C SER A 364 -23.62 5.36 4.29
N LEU A 365 -23.13 4.13 4.55
CA LEU A 365 -21.71 3.82 4.47
C LEU A 365 -21.15 4.14 3.07
N PHE A 366 -21.79 3.61 2.02
CA PHE A 366 -21.32 3.83 0.65
C PHE A 366 -21.52 5.26 0.17
N VAL A 367 -22.56 5.95 0.65
CA VAL A 367 -22.75 7.38 0.37
C VAL A 367 -21.61 8.19 1.00
N ILE A 368 -21.25 7.94 2.26
CA ILE A 368 -20.12 8.59 2.94
C ILE A 368 -18.82 8.32 2.18
N LEU A 369 -18.55 7.07 1.80
CA LEU A 369 -17.35 6.72 1.02
C LEU A 369 -17.31 7.43 -0.33
N ALA A 370 -18.46 7.60 -1.01
CA ALA A 370 -18.55 8.36 -2.25
C ALA A 370 -18.24 9.85 -2.04
N LEU A 371 -18.72 10.45 -0.97
CA LEU A 371 -18.38 11.83 -0.61
C LEU A 371 -16.90 11.98 -0.25
N VAL A 372 -16.33 11.02 0.46
CA VAL A 372 -14.90 10.99 0.83
C VAL A 372 -14.01 10.92 -0.41
N ILE A 373 -14.33 10.06 -1.40
CA ILE A 373 -13.50 9.98 -2.62
C ILE A 373 -13.62 11.24 -3.49
N ILE A 374 -14.78 11.89 -3.51
CA ILE A 374 -14.94 13.19 -4.16
C ILE A 374 -14.11 14.25 -3.44
N ALA A 375 -14.09 14.27 -2.12
CA ALA A 375 -13.23 15.17 -1.35
C ALA A 375 -11.74 14.90 -1.64
N ALA A 376 -11.32 13.63 -1.69
CA ALA A 376 -9.97 13.25 -2.11
C ALA A 376 -9.60 13.82 -3.47
N TRP A 377 -10.48 13.70 -4.45
CA TRP A 377 -10.30 14.26 -5.80
C TRP A 377 -10.15 15.78 -5.79
N VAL A 378 -10.98 16.50 -5.02
CA VAL A 378 -10.88 17.97 -4.87
C VAL A 378 -9.52 18.36 -4.29
N LEU A 379 -9.04 17.66 -3.25
CA LEU A 379 -7.72 17.91 -2.65
C LEU A 379 -6.59 17.63 -3.64
N MET A 380 -6.69 16.53 -4.39
CA MET A 380 -5.74 16.22 -5.46
C MET A 380 -5.67 17.33 -6.51
N LEU A 381 -6.82 17.86 -6.95
CA LEU A 381 -6.85 18.99 -7.89
C LEU A 381 -6.21 20.25 -7.33
N LYS A 382 -6.38 20.54 -6.03
CA LYS A 382 -5.67 21.63 -5.34
C LYS A 382 -4.16 21.41 -5.36
N GLY A 383 -3.70 20.16 -5.12
CA GLY A 383 -2.28 19.80 -5.21
C GLY A 383 -1.71 20.03 -6.62
N ILE A 384 -2.42 19.59 -7.67
CA ILE A 384 -2.01 19.81 -9.07
C ILE A 384 -1.95 21.32 -9.42
N ARG A 385 -2.89 22.12 -8.90
CA ARG A 385 -2.88 23.58 -9.09
C ARG A 385 -1.76 24.26 -8.32
N ALA A 386 -1.43 23.77 -7.14
CA ALA A 386 -0.34 24.32 -6.32
C ALA A 386 1.03 24.12 -6.97
N ARG A 387 1.21 23.06 -7.77
CA ARG A 387 2.42 22.80 -8.57
C ARG A 387 2.07 22.20 -9.92
N PRO A 388 1.85 23.06 -10.95
CA PRO A 388 1.59 22.62 -12.31
C PRO A 388 2.78 21.86 -12.91
N TRP A 389 2.49 20.96 -13.86
CA TRP A 389 3.52 20.25 -14.62
C TRP A 389 4.43 21.24 -15.37
N GLY A 390 5.74 20.97 -15.32
CA GLY A 390 6.75 21.83 -15.97
C GLY A 390 7.36 22.91 -15.08
N GLN A 391 6.85 23.10 -13.86
CA GLN A 391 7.52 23.95 -12.87
C GLN A 391 8.56 23.14 -12.07
N PRO A 392 9.75 23.67 -11.82
CA PRO A 392 10.77 22.99 -11.00
C PRO A 392 10.25 22.77 -9.57
N ALA A 393 10.77 21.71 -8.93
CA ALA A 393 10.55 21.51 -7.51
C ALA A 393 11.04 22.72 -6.70
N LEU A 394 10.39 23.01 -5.56
CA LEU A 394 10.86 24.05 -4.65
C LEU A 394 12.30 23.72 -4.21
N CYS A 395 13.24 24.62 -4.49
CA CYS A 395 14.60 24.57 -4.00
C CYS A 395 14.69 25.16 -2.59
#